data_e10d4c892353b4e2a63c8a104e33a5c0
#
_entry.id   e10d4c892353b4e2a63c8a104e33a5c0
#
_cell.length_a   1.000
_cell.length_b   1.000
_cell.length_c   1.000
_cell.angle_alpha   90.00
_cell.angle_beta   90.00
_cell.angle_gamma   90.00
#
_symmetry.space_group_name_H-M   'P 1'
#
loop_
_entity.id
_entity.type
_entity.pdbx_description
1 polymer ?
#
loop_
_entity_poly.entity_id
_entity_poly.type
_entity_poly.pdbx_seq_one_letter_code
_entity_poly.pdbx_strand_id
1 'polypeptide(L)'
;MSIKENISIPVYNYNECYVFIPTEMMTHTLEPCRENIPTVDHLSASEILYVNGISDCFRTGLVQFADEDKEEIFTELLKFSEWKSILTNKDIEDLLLNPTMEGLQKIIDIRNPSVFDRIRSIFTRIKENYEDDLSNRVIKIIEARYLEFKRGILKSAIEIKLKDTKKAETSAEEINAIKEQNTILMAQLEEMKKMIMIQTKTPVEEKEIKEPVVPEEKNGGRQPKKK
;
A
#
# COMPACT_ATOMS: atom_id res chain seq x y z
N MET A 1 -16.45 -22.80 18.27
CA MET A 1 -17.93 -22.71 18.15
C MET A 1 -18.30 -23.32 16.82
N SER A 2 -19.29 -24.20 16.76
CA SER A 2 -19.74 -24.76 15.47
C SER A 2 -20.58 -23.71 14.76
N ILE A 3 -20.17 -23.31 13.55
CA ILE A 3 -20.97 -22.41 12.70
C ILE A 3 -22.33 -23.07 12.47
N LYS A 4 -23.38 -22.43 12.99
CA LYS A 4 -24.75 -22.95 12.83
C LYS A 4 -25.13 -22.87 11.35
N GLU A 5 -25.71 -23.95 10.80
CA GLU A 5 -26.07 -24.09 9.38
C GLU A 5 -26.89 -22.94 8.77
N ASN A 6 -27.56 -22.15 9.59
CA ASN A 6 -28.44 -21.05 9.16
C ASN A 6 -27.87 -19.64 9.39
N ILE A 7 -26.56 -19.51 9.63
CA ILE A 7 -25.95 -18.19 9.75
C ILE A 7 -25.74 -17.61 8.36
N SER A 8 -26.23 -16.40 8.15
CA SER A 8 -26.00 -15.61 6.95
C SER A 8 -24.61 -14.95 7.04
N ILE A 9 -23.69 -15.37 6.20
CA ILE A 9 -22.28 -14.93 6.20
C ILE A 9 -22.08 -13.91 5.08
N PRO A 10 -21.61 -12.69 5.40
CA PRO A 10 -21.35 -11.66 4.40
C PRO A 10 -20.14 -12.05 3.55
N VAL A 11 -20.29 -11.89 2.23
CA VAL A 11 -19.22 -12.07 1.24
C VAL A 11 -19.03 -10.81 0.44
N TYR A 12 -17.80 -10.44 0.16
CA TYR A 12 -17.42 -9.14 -0.38
C TYR A 12 -16.73 -9.25 -1.73
N ASN A 13 -17.12 -8.39 -2.67
CA ASN A 13 -16.41 -8.19 -3.93
C ASN A 13 -15.65 -6.86 -3.90
N TYR A 14 -14.34 -6.93 -3.82
CA TYR A 14 -13.43 -5.78 -3.93
C TYR A 14 -12.90 -5.59 -5.36
N ASN A 15 -13.35 -6.40 -6.33
CA ASN A 15 -12.87 -6.29 -7.71
C ASN A 15 -13.72 -5.30 -8.51
N GLU A 16 -13.15 -4.74 -9.54
CA GLU A 16 -13.81 -3.81 -10.47
C GLU A 16 -14.64 -4.54 -11.55
N CYS A 17 -14.89 -5.82 -11.38
CA CYS A 17 -15.70 -6.63 -12.26
C CYS A 17 -16.81 -7.34 -11.50
N TYR A 18 -17.86 -7.74 -12.23
CA TYR A 18 -18.90 -8.59 -11.70
C TYR A 18 -18.33 -9.94 -11.28
N VAL A 19 -18.75 -10.43 -10.11
CA VAL A 19 -18.43 -11.77 -9.66
C VAL A 19 -19.73 -12.57 -9.54
N PHE A 20 -19.78 -13.72 -10.21
CA PHE A 20 -20.92 -14.61 -10.19
C PHE A 20 -20.58 -15.81 -9.30
N ILE A 21 -21.41 -16.03 -8.29
CA ILE A 21 -21.25 -17.12 -7.32
C ILE A 21 -22.42 -18.11 -7.55
N PRO A 22 -22.20 -19.18 -8.29
CA PRO A 22 -23.23 -20.18 -8.48
C PRO A 22 -23.40 -21.02 -7.20
N THR A 23 -24.58 -21.00 -6.62
CA THR A 23 -24.97 -21.88 -5.53
C THR A 23 -25.87 -22.97 -6.05
N GLU A 24 -26.28 -23.90 -5.18
CA GLU A 24 -27.14 -24.99 -5.55
C GLU A 24 -28.53 -24.51 -6.03
N MET A 25 -29.04 -23.45 -5.44
CA MET A 25 -30.39 -22.93 -5.70
C MET A 25 -30.42 -21.77 -6.69
N MET A 26 -29.40 -20.94 -6.72
CA MET A 26 -29.37 -19.72 -7.53
C MET A 26 -27.94 -19.25 -7.80
N THR A 27 -27.78 -18.24 -8.63
CA THR A 27 -26.51 -17.56 -8.83
C THR A 27 -26.59 -16.18 -8.19
N HIS A 28 -25.72 -15.94 -7.21
CA HIS A 28 -25.52 -14.62 -6.63
C HIS A 28 -24.64 -13.78 -7.55
N THR A 29 -24.98 -12.51 -7.71
CA THR A 29 -24.22 -11.57 -8.53
C THR A 29 -23.74 -10.43 -7.68
N LEU A 30 -22.45 -10.38 -7.45
CA LEU A 30 -21.79 -9.26 -6.78
C LEU A 30 -21.38 -8.23 -7.84
N GLU A 31 -21.90 -7.02 -7.72
CA GLU A 31 -21.52 -5.90 -8.59
C GLU A 31 -20.06 -5.52 -8.40
N PRO A 32 -19.46 -4.78 -9.37
CA PRO A 32 -18.12 -4.22 -9.21
C PRO A 32 -18.03 -3.30 -8.01
N CYS A 33 -16.88 -3.33 -7.33
CA CYS A 33 -16.50 -2.35 -6.32
C CYS A 33 -16.48 -0.95 -6.94
N ARG A 34 -17.04 0.04 -6.25
CA ARG A 34 -17.05 1.46 -6.69
C ARG A 34 -16.41 2.31 -5.60
N GLU A 35 -15.48 3.18 -5.98
CA GLU A 35 -14.82 4.12 -5.07
C GLU A 35 -14.23 3.43 -3.82
N ASN A 36 -13.67 2.24 -3.99
CA ASN A 36 -13.16 1.38 -2.93
C ASN A 36 -14.21 0.85 -1.93
N ILE A 37 -15.50 1.00 -2.27
CA ILE A 37 -16.60 0.43 -1.49
C ILE A 37 -16.95 -0.93 -2.10
N PRO A 38 -16.72 -2.06 -1.39
CA PRO A 38 -17.05 -3.38 -1.90
C PRO A 38 -18.56 -3.57 -1.96
N THR A 39 -19.03 -4.37 -2.91
CA THR A 39 -20.38 -4.90 -2.85
C THR A 39 -20.43 -6.11 -1.95
N VAL A 40 -21.56 -6.27 -1.28
CA VAL A 40 -21.76 -7.29 -0.25
C VAL A 40 -23.00 -8.11 -0.63
N ASP A 41 -22.89 -9.41 -0.50
CA ASP A 41 -24.02 -10.33 -0.51
C ASP A 41 -23.89 -11.30 0.68
N HIS A 42 -24.89 -12.11 0.91
CA HIS A 42 -24.94 -13.00 2.06
C HIS A 42 -25.18 -14.43 1.61
N LEU A 43 -24.31 -15.31 2.05
CA LEU A 43 -24.39 -16.75 1.78
C LEU A 43 -24.58 -17.53 3.08
N SER A 44 -25.31 -18.61 3.01
CA SER A 44 -25.37 -19.58 4.11
C SER A 44 -24.09 -20.44 4.15
N ALA A 45 -23.81 -21.07 5.27
CA ALA A 45 -22.67 -21.97 5.40
C ALA A 45 -22.72 -23.13 4.39
N SER A 46 -23.92 -23.64 4.07
CA SER A 46 -24.11 -24.69 3.07
C SER A 46 -23.77 -24.21 1.65
N GLU A 47 -24.17 -23.00 1.28
CA GLU A 47 -23.82 -22.40 -0.01
C GLU A 47 -22.33 -22.17 -0.13
N ILE A 48 -21.67 -21.68 0.92
CA ILE A 48 -20.21 -21.49 0.94
C ILE A 48 -19.49 -22.83 0.73
N LEU A 49 -19.94 -23.90 1.41
CA LEU A 49 -19.35 -25.23 1.22
C LEU A 49 -19.57 -25.75 -0.19
N TYR A 50 -20.77 -25.58 -0.76
CA TYR A 50 -21.08 -25.95 -2.12
C TYR A 50 -20.16 -25.21 -3.12
N VAL A 51 -20.10 -23.89 -3.01
CA VAL A 51 -19.25 -23.04 -3.86
C VAL A 51 -17.79 -23.41 -3.75
N ASN A 52 -17.28 -23.66 -2.54
CA ASN A 52 -15.89 -24.10 -2.33
C ASN A 52 -15.59 -25.47 -2.96
N GLY A 53 -16.61 -26.30 -3.17
CA GLY A 53 -16.48 -27.60 -3.86
C GLY A 53 -16.37 -27.47 -5.38
N ILE A 54 -16.92 -26.42 -5.98
CA ILE A 54 -16.99 -26.23 -7.44
C ILE A 54 -16.14 -25.07 -7.95
N SER A 55 -15.67 -24.18 -7.06
CA SER A 55 -14.93 -22.98 -7.43
C SER A 55 -13.87 -22.65 -6.38
N ASP A 56 -12.75 -22.09 -6.85
CA ASP A 56 -11.66 -21.61 -6.01
C ASP A 56 -11.82 -20.14 -5.61
N CYS A 57 -12.99 -19.51 -5.79
CA CYS A 57 -13.17 -18.07 -5.62
C CYS A 57 -12.77 -17.57 -4.22
N PHE A 58 -13.03 -18.33 -3.16
CA PHE A 58 -12.61 -18.00 -1.81
C PHE A 58 -11.10 -18.19 -1.61
N ARG A 59 -10.54 -19.29 -2.12
CA ARG A 59 -9.10 -19.63 -1.99
C ARG A 59 -8.22 -18.73 -2.82
N THR A 60 -8.73 -18.17 -3.90
CA THR A 60 -8.01 -17.22 -4.74
C THR A 60 -8.15 -15.78 -4.26
N GLY A 61 -9.02 -15.52 -3.27
CA GLY A 61 -9.35 -14.18 -2.78
C GLY A 61 -10.16 -13.34 -3.76
N LEU A 62 -10.78 -13.95 -4.75
CA LEU A 62 -11.71 -13.27 -5.67
C LEU A 62 -12.94 -12.77 -4.91
N VAL A 63 -13.43 -13.59 -3.98
CA VAL A 63 -14.46 -13.22 -3.00
C VAL A 63 -13.84 -13.30 -1.62
N GLN A 64 -14.10 -12.31 -0.79
CA GLN A 64 -13.50 -12.20 0.54
C GLN A 64 -14.58 -12.28 1.62
N PHE A 65 -14.19 -12.67 2.81
CA PHE A 65 -15.00 -12.63 4.02
C PHE A 65 -14.62 -11.40 4.86
N ALA A 66 -15.46 -11.01 5.80
CA ALA A 66 -15.11 -10.01 6.80
C ALA A 66 -13.85 -10.45 7.59
N ASP A 67 -12.97 -9.50 7.90
CA ASP A 67 -11.71 -9.83 8.58
C ASP A 67 -11.94 -10.48 9.96
N GLU A 68 -13.04 -10.16 10.61
CA GLU A 68 -13.46 -10.70 11.92
C GLU A 68 -13.82 -12.19 11.84
N ASP A 69 -14.47 -12.60 10.75
CA ASP A 69 -15.01 -13.95 10.56
C ASP A 69 -14.07 -14.86 9.74
N LYS A 70 -13.11 -14.27 9.07
CA LYS A 70 -12.24 -14.91 8.07
C LYS A 70 -11.50 -16.13 8.62
N GLU A 71 -10.94 -16.02 9.83
CA GLU A 71 -10.21 -17.12 10.44
C GLU A 71 -11.12 -18.30 10.75
N GLU A 72 -12.29 -18.05 11.36
CA GLU A 72 -13.26 -19.11 11.70
C GLU A 72 -13.79 -19.78 10.44
N ILE A 73 -14.16 -19.00 9.41
CA ILE A 73 -14.67 -19.53 8.15
C ILE A 73 -13.62 -20.40 7.45
N PHE A 74 -12.39 -19.95 7.32
CA PHE A 74 -11.36 -20.72 6.64
C PHE A 74 -10.92 -21.96 7.42
N THR A 75 -10.81 -21.87 8.75
CA THR A 75 -10.32 -22.98 9.58
C THR A 75 -11.43 -23.98 9.91
N GLU A 76 -12.59 -23.50 10.32
CA GLU A 76 -13.69 -24.33 10.81
C GLU A 76 -14.58 -24.85 9.65
N LEU A 77 -14.97 -23.94 8.73
CA LEU A 77 -15.90 -24.27 7.66
C LEU A 77 -15.18 -24.84 6.43
N LEU A 78 -14.21 -24.13 5.89
CA LEU A 78 -13.54 -24.52 4.63
C LEU A 78 -12.36 -25.48 4.82
N LYS A 79 -11.89 -25.69 6.05
CA LYS A 79 -10.74 -26.53 6.39
C LYS A 79 -9.49 -26.18 5.58
N PHE A 80 -9.25 -24.88 5.36
CA PHE A 80 -8.15 -24.35 4.58
C PHE A 80 -7.15 -23.63 5.47
N SER A 81 -6.04 -24.28 5.79
CA SER A 81 -5.02 -23.77 6.71
C SER A 81 -4.15 -22.64 6.14
N GLU A 82 -4.02 -22.60 4.79
CA GLU A 82 -3.14 -21.66 4.10
C GLU A 82 -3.81 -20.30 3.78
N TRP A 83 -4.94 -20.01 4.41
CA TRP A 83 -5.73 -18.80 4.12
C TRP A 83 -4.95 -17.47 4.32
N LYS A 84 -3.95 -17.48 5.20
CA LYS A 84 -3.07 -16.30 5.41
C LYS A 84 -2.18 -15.99 4.20
N SER A 85 -2.04 -16.91 3.27
CA SER A 85 -1.29 -16.71 2.03
C SER A 85 -2.14 -16.07 0.92
N ILE A 86 -3.46 -15.97 1.10
CA ILE A 86 -4.36 -15.36 0.13
C ILE A 86 -4.07 -13.87 0.08
N LEU A 87 -3.69 -13.38 -1.11
CA LEU A 87 -3.45 -11.97 -1.35
C LEU A 87 -4.78 -11.23 -1.52
N THR A 88 -4.99 -10.16 -0.76
CA THR A 88 -6.08 -9.21 -1.00
C THR A 88 -5.72 -8.27 -2.16
N ASN A 89 -6.68 -7.49 -2.67
CA ASN A 89 -6.37 -6.49 -3.71
C ASN A 89 -5.40 -5.43 -3.20
N LYS A 90 -5.53 -5.05 -1.93
CA LYS A 90 -4.62 -4.12 -1.27
C LYS A 90 -3.20 -4.69 -1.14
N ASP A 91 -3.08 -5.97 -0.74
CA ASP A 91 -1.77 -6.63 -0.68
C ASP A 91 -1.09 -6.67 -2.05
N ILE A 92 -1.88 -6.89 -3.12
CA ILE A 92 -1.37 -6.89 -4.49
C ILE A 92 -0.91 -5.48 -4.89
N GLU A 93 -1.69 -4.44 -4.60
CA GLU A 93 -1.31 -3.05 -4.87
C GLU A 93 -0.03 -2.67 -4.13
N ASP A 94 0.03 -2.93 -2.83
CA ASP A 94 1.22 -2.65 -2.02
C ASP A 94 2.45 -3.39 -2.54
N LEU A 95 2.27 -4.63 -2.99
CA LEU A 95 3.35 -5.44 -3.55
C LEU A 95 3.85 -4.91 -4.90
N LEU A 96 2.95 -4.37 -5.73
CA LEU A 96 3.29 -3.81 -7.04
C LEU A 96 3.97 -2.43 -6.91
N LEU A 97 3.49 -1.58 -5.98
CA LEU A 97 4.02 -0.24 -5.76
C LEU A 97 5.31 -0.27 -4.91
N ASN A 98 5.36 -1.13 -3.89
CA ASN A 98 6.48 -1.27 -2.97
C ASN A 98 7.11 -2.68 -3.05
N PRO A 99 7.74 -3.05 -4.18
CA PRO A 99 8.17 -4.42 -4.42
C PRO A 99 9.30 -4.85 -3.49
N THR A 100 9.03 -5.84 -2.67
CA THR A 100 10.05 -6.56 -1.89
C THR A 100 10.51 -7.82 -2.65
N MET A 101 11.68 -8.36 -2.29
CA MET A 101 12.16 -9.60 -2.90
C MET A 101 11.22 -10.76 -2.67
N GLU A 102 10.72 -10.89 -1.44
CA GLU A 102 9.76 -11.93 -1.05
C GLU A 102 8.43 -11.77 -1.79
N GLY A 103 7.95 -10.53 -1.94
CA GLY A 103 6.73 -10.23 -2.68
C GLY A 103 6.85 -10.57 -4.16
N LEU A 104 7.96 -10.21 -4.80
CA LEU A 104 8.22 -10.57 -6.20
C LEU A 104 8.33 -12.09 -6.37
N GLN A 105 8.94 -12.79 -5.41
CA GLN A 105 9.01 -14.25 -5.44
C GLN A 105 7.61 -14.87 -5.34
N LYS A 106 6.73 -14.33 -4.49
CA LYS A 106 5.33 -14.78 -4.43
C LYS A 106 4.62 -14.67 -5.77
N ILE A 107 4.81 -13.56 -6.52
CA ILE A 107 4.23 -13.42 -7.87
C ILE A 107 4.77 -14.49 -8.82
N ILE A 108 6.07 -14.77 -8.77
CA ILE A 108 6.70 -15.79 -9.62
C ILE A 108 6.19 -17.17 -9.30
N ASP A 109 5.94 -17.48 -8.04
CA ASP A 109 5.50 -18.79 -7.57
C ASP A 109 4.01 -19.07 -7.81
N ILE A 110 3.23 -18.04 -8.19
CA ILE A 110 1.80 -18.22 -8.50
C ILE A 110 1.64 -19.19 -9.67
N ARG A 111 0.83 -20.21 -9.45
CA ARG A 111 0.47 -21.27 -10.44
C ARG A 111 -0.95 -21.15 -10.93
N ASN A 112 -1.83 -20.54 -10.14
CA ASN A 112 -3.24 -20.39 -10.47
C ASN A 112 -3.44 -19.23 -11.46
N PRO A 113 -3.97 -19.49 -12.69
CA PRO A 113 -4.20 -18.45 -13.69
C PRO A 113 -5.14 -17.34 -13.20
N SER A 114 -6.20 -17.69 -12.46
CA SER A 114 -7.18 -16.72 -11.97
C SER A 114 -6.57 -15.72 -10.97
N VAL A 115 -5.66 -16.19 -10.10
CA VAL A 115 -4.91 -15.31 -9.18
C VAL A 115 -4.01 -14.40 -9.98
N PHE A 116 -3.31 -14.92 -11.00
CA PHE A 116 -2.42 -14.12 -11.82
C PHE A 116 -3.18 -13.09 -12.67
N ASP A 117 -4.33 -13.45 -13.23
CA ASP A 117 -5.19 -12.53 -13.99
C ASP A 117 -5.69 -11.38 -13.12
N ARG A 118 -6.01 -11.65 -11.85
CA ARG A 118 -6.36 -10.59 -10.89
C ARG A 118 -5.19 -9.64 -10.63
N ILE A 119 -3.97 -10.17 -10.40
CA ILE A 119 -2.76 -9.36 -10.24
C ILE A 119 -2.51 -8.51 -11.49
N ARG A 120 -2.68 -9.10 -12.67
CA ARG A 120 -2.50 -8.41 -13.94
C ARG A 120 -3.54 -7.30 -14.14
N SER A 121 -4.79 -7.53 -13.75
CA SER A 121 -5.84 -6.51 -13.80
C SER A 121 -5.47 -5.29 -12.95
N ILE A 122 -5.06 -5.52 -11.70
CA ILE A 122 -4.61 -4.47 -10.79
C ILE A 122 -3.34 -3.77 -11.34
N PHE A 123 -2.37 -4.54 -11.86
CA PHE A 123 -1.19 -4.00 -12.49
C PHE A 123 -1.52 -3.07 -13.68
N THR A 124 -2.46 -3.48 -14.55
CA THR A 124 -2.87 -2.67 -15.69
C THR A 124 -3.51 -1.36 -15.24
N ARG A 125 -4.37 -1.41 -14.22
CA ARG A 125 -4.99 -0.23 -13.62
C ARG A 125 -3.95 0.74 -13.04
N ILE A 126 -2.98 0.21 -12.27
CA ILE A 126 -1.90 1.03 -11.71
C ILE A 126 -1.06 1.65 -12.83
N LYS A 127 -0.72 0.87 -13.85
CA LYS A 127 0.06 1.35 -15.00
C LYS A 127 -0.63 2.47 -15.76
N GLU A 128 -1.95 2.41 -15.91
CA GLU A 128 -2.73 3.44 -16.60
C GLU A 128 -2.88 4.73 -15.79
N ASN A 129 -2.92 4.63 -14.45
CA ASN A 129 -3.14 5.78 -13.58
C ASN A 129 -1.86 6.36 -12.96
N TYR A 130 -0.82 5.53 -12.79
CA TYR A 130 0.39 5.84 -12.02
C TYR A 130 1.63 5.20 -12.68
N GLU A 131 1.85 5.44 -13.98
CA GLU A 131 2.92 4.77 -14.74
C GLU A 131 4.32 4.97 -14.13
N ASP A 132 4.58 6.16 -13.58
CA ASP A 132 5.88 6.54 -13.00
C ASP A 132 6.17 5.82 -11.66
N ASP A 133 5.15 5.31 -10.98
CA ASP A 133 5.31 4.66 -9.67
C ASP A 133 5.69 3.18 -9.78
N LEU A 134 5.52 2.57 -10.96
CA LEU A 134 5.86 1.17 -11.19
C LEU A 134 7.34 0.97 -11.50
N SER A 135 7.99 0.14 -10.70
CA SER A 135 9.38 -0.21 -11.00
C SER A 135 9.49 -1.05 -12.28
N ASN A 136 10.51 -0.76 -13.12
CA ASN A 136 10.81 -1.54 -14.32
C ASN A 136 10.98 -3.05 -14.05
N ARG A 137 11.31 -3.42 -12.83
CA ARG A 137 11.47 -4.81 -12.42
C ARG A 137 10.12 -5.50 -12.29
N VAL A 138 9.13 -4.85 -11.67
CA VAL A 138 7.75 -5.34 -11.57
C VAL A 138 7.18 -5.53 -12.98
N ILE A 139 7.32 -4.53 -13.85
CA ILE A 139 6.83 -4.58 -15.23
C ILE A 139 7.38 -5.83 -15.94
N LYS A 140 8.70 -6.03 -15.92
CA LYS A 140 9.35 -7.17 -16.58
C LYS A 140 8.90 -8.53 -16.02
N ILE A 141 8.71 -8.63 -14.71
CA ILE A 141 8.25 -9.88 -14.07
C ILE A 141 6.81 -10.18 -14.49
N ILE A 142 5.91 -9.20 -14.42
CA ILE A 142 4.50 -9.40 -14.81
C ILE A 142 4.39 -9.76 -16.29
N GLU A 143 5.10 -9.07 -17.17
CA GLU A 143 5.10 -9.36 -18.61
C GLU A 143 5.66 -10.76 -18.90
N ALA A 144 6.77 -11.15 -18.28
CA ALA A 144 7.35 -12.47 -18.44
C ALA A 144 6.40 -13.58 -17.97
N ARG A 145 5.79 -13.41 -16.77
CA ARG A 145 4.79 -14.34 -16.25
C ARG A 145 3.55 -14.44 -17.14
N TYR A 146 3.08 -13.28 -17.65
CA TYR A 146 1.97 -13.28 -18.61
C TYR A 146 2.25 -14.13 -19.84
N LEU A 147 3.45 -13.98 -20.43
CA LEU A 147 3.85 -14.78 -21.58
C LEU A 147 3.94 -16.27 -21.25
N GLU A 148 4.38 -16.64 -20.06
CA GLU A 148 4.42 -18.03 -19.59
C GLU A 148 3.01 -18.61 -19.45
N PHE A 149 2.09 -17.91 -18.81
CA PHE A 149 0.68 -18.33 -18.71
C PHE A 149 0.04 -18.48 -20.09
N LYS A 150 0.26 -17.49 -20.98
CA LYS A 150 -0.26 -17.52 -22.34
C LYS A 150 0.26 -18.72 -23.15
N ARG A 151 1.50 -19.14 -22.90
CA ARG A 151 2.12 -20.30 -23.58
C ARG A 151 1.81 -21.63 -22.92
N GLY A 152 1.19 -21.62 -21.74
CA GLY A 152 0.96 -22.81 -20.94
C GLY A 152 2.24 -23.45 -20.39
N ILE A 153 3.35 -22.73 -20.40
CA ILE A 153 4.67 -23.22 -19.96
C ILE A 153 5.11 -22.36 -18.79
N LEU A 154 4.79 -22.79 -17.59
CA LEU A 154 5.27 -22.12 -16.38
C LEU A 154 6.70 -22.57 -16.09
N LYS A 155 7.65 -21.85 -16.63
CA LYS A 155 9.07 -22.00 -16.27
C LYS A 155 9.34 -21.07 -15.10
N SER A 156 9.75 -21.60 -13.97
CA SER A 156 10.26 -20.82 -12.84
C SER A 156 11.64 -20.17 -13.11
N ALA A 157 11.92 -19.81 -14.38
CA ALA A 157 13.19 -19.33 -14.84
C ALA A 157 13.38 -17.80 -14.73
N ILE A 158 12.44 -17.09 -14.08
CA ILE A 158 12.62 -15.68 -13.76
C ILE A 158 13.50 -15.61 -12.52
N GLU A 159 14.82 -15.59 -12.73
CA GLU A 159 15.75 -15.34 -11.64
C GLU A 159 15.63 -13.88 -11.19
N ILE A 160 15.17 -13.70 -9.96
CA ILE A 160 15.32 -12.41 -9.30
C ILE A 160 16.77 -12.27 -8.87
N LYS A 161 17.61 -11.75 -9.77
CA LYS A 161 18.95 -11.35 -9.35
C LYS A 161 18.78 -10.18 -8.40
N LEU A 162 19.15 -10.37 -7.13
CA LEU A 162 19.53 -9.23 -6.30
C LEU A 162 20.50 -8.44 -7.19
N LYS A 163 20.18 -7.16 -7.51
CA LYS A 163 21.30 -6.24 -7.71
C LYS A 163 22.12 -6.49 -6.45
N ASP A 164 23.33 -7.05 -6.60
CA ASP A 164 24.32 -6.78 -5.60
C ASP A 164 24.14 -5.28 -5.36
N THR A 165 23.44 -4.92 -4.31
CA THR A 165 23.82 -3.73 -3.62
C THR A 165 25.31 -4.05 -3.42
N LYS A 166 26.14 -3.57 -4.36
CA LYS A 166 27.44 -3.11 -3.93
C LYS A 166 27.00 -2.36 -2.69
N LYS A 167 27.15 -3.01 -1.50
CA LYS A 167 27.37 -2.22 -0.30
C LYS A 167 28.22 -1.12 -0.90
N ALA A 168 27.69 0.09 -0.94
CA ALA A 168 28.58 1.19 -0.97
C ALA A 168 29.45 0.85 0.22
N GLU A 169 30.53 0.14 -0.05
CA GLU A 169 31.73 0.29 0.71
C GLU A 169 31.95 1.77 0.54
N THR A 170 31.21 2.51 1.39
CA THR A 170 31.59 3.86 1.75
C THR A 170 33.01 3.58 2.16
N SER A 171 33.90 3.85 1.23
CA SER A 171 35.28 3.43 1.41
C SER A 171 35.67 3.96 2.78
N ALA A 172 36.50 3.25 3.52
CA ALA A 172 36.94 3.74 4.83
C ALA A 172 37.44 5.18 4.72
N GLU A 173 37.81 5.62 3.52
CA GLU A 173 38.17 6.97 3.10
C GLU A 173 36.99 7.93 3.10
N GLU A 174 35.80 7.58 2.58
CA GLU A 174 34.60 8.43 2.63
C GLU A 174 34.07 8.61 4.05
N ILE A 175 34.11 7.55 4.87
CA ILE A 175 33.74 7.63 6.29
C ILE A 175 34.72 8.51 7.04
N ASN A 176 36.01 8.45 6.74
CA ASN A 176 37.02 9.32 7.34
C ASN A 176 36.87 10.77 6.86
N ALA A 177 36.59 10.99 5.57
CA ALA A 177 36.33 12.34 5.05
C ALA A 177 35.10 12.99 5.69
N ILE A 178 34.01 12.24 5.90
CA ILE A 178 32.81 12.72 6.60
C ILE A 178 33.12 13.03 8.08
N LYS A 179 33.94 12.22 8.74
CA LYS A 179 34.36 12.47 10.13
C LYS A 179 35.23 13.72 10.24
N GLU A 180 36.16 13.94 9.30
CA GLU A 180 36.96 15.17 9.25
C GLU A 180 36.10 16.41 9.01
N GLN A 181 35.18 16.35 8.05
CA GLN A 181 34.22 17.46 7.82
C GLN A 181 33.36 17.77 9.06
N ASN A 182 32.88 16.78 9.75
CA ASN A 182 32.12 16.96 10.99
C ASN A 182 32.99 17.60 12.09
N THR A 183 34.26 17.24 12.19
CA THR A 183 35.18 17.83 13.17
C THR A 183 35.45 19.30 12.88
N ILE A 184 35.63 19.68 11.60
CA ILE A 184 35.82 21.07 11.15
C ILE A 184 34.55 21.89 11.44
N LEU A 185 33.37 21.34 11.12
CA LEU A 185 32.08 22.01 11.39
C LEU A 185 31.85 22.26 12.89
N MET A 186 32.22 21.31 13.74
CA MET A 186 32.10 21.46 15.18
C MET A 186 33.07 22.57 15.72
N ALA A 187 34.29 22.63 15.19
CA ALA A 187 35.25 23.69 15.54
C ALA A 187 34.72 25.07 15.12
N GLN A 188 34.16 25.21 13.91
CA GLN A 188 33.55 26.46 13.45
C GLN A 188 32.36 26.89 14.30
N LEU A 189 31.52 25.93 14.73
CA LEU A 189 30.40 26.21 15.64
C LEU A 189 30.86 26.70 17.00
N GLU A 190 31.94 26.14 17.55
CA GLU A 190 32.52 26.62 18.80
C GLU A 190 33.12 28.04 18.66
N GLU A 191 33.75 28.30 17.54
CA GLU A 191 34.32 29.64 17.28
C GLU A 191 33.22 30.72 17.12
N MET A 192 32.14 30.40 16.40
CA MET A 192 30.96 31.26 16.32
C MET A 192 30.30 31.50 17.68
N LYS A 193 30.18 30.50 18.52
CA LYS A 193 29.66 30.63 19.89
C LYS A 193 30.54 31.57 20.72
N LYS A 194 31.87 31.49 20.60
CA LYS A 194 32.81 32.42 21.29
C LYS A 194 32.64 33.83 20.79
N MET A 195 32.49 34.08 19.50
CA MET A 195 32.27 35.43 18.94
C MET A 195 30.92 36.01 19.40
N ILE A 196 29.86 35.25 19.48
CA ILE A 196 28.57 35.68 20.00
C ILE A 196 28.68 36.04 21.49
N MET A 197 29.41 35.28 22.29
CA MET A 197 29.65 35.59 23.71
C MET A 197 30.48 36.83 23.91
N ILE A 198 31.37 37.20 23.00
CA ILE A 198 32.16 38.44 23.06
C ILE A 198 31.27 39.63 22.71
N GLN A 199 30.39 39.52 21.71
CA GLN A 199 29.47 40.59 21.33
C GLN A 199 28.40 40.90 22.39
N THR A 200 28.01 39.92 23.20
CA THR A 200 27.05 40.12 24.29
C THR A 200 27.65 40.73 25.56
N LYS A 201 28.97 40.89 25.63
CA LYS A 201 29.68 41.50 26.77
C LYS A 201 30.04 42.99 26.60
N THR A 202 29.72 43.62 25.46
CA THR A 202 29.83 45.05 25.31
C THR A 202 28.59 45.73 25.90
N PRO A 203 28.73 46.63 26.90
CA PRO A 203 27.59 47.34 27.46
C PRO A 203 27.03 48.29 26.39
N VAL A 204 25.79 48.10 26.02
CA VAL A 204 25.08 49.08 25.20
C VAL A 204 24.74 50.26 26.09
N GLU A 205 25.34 51.43 25.85
CA GLU A 205 24.88 52.70 26.39
C GLU A 205 23.40 52.91 26.01
N GLU A 206 22.57 53.06 27.03
CA GLU A 206 21.17 53.46 26.91
C GLU A 206 21.08 54.83 26.25
N LYS A 207 20.71 54.90 25.00
CA LYS A 207 20.18 56.13 24.39
C LYS A 207 18.65 56.03 24.45
N GLU A 208 18.10 56.91 25.33
CA GLU A 208 16.67 57.24 25.38
C GLU A 208 16.11 57.49 23.99
N ILE A 209 15.23 56.64 23.52
CA ILE A 209 14.43 56.85 22.33
C ILE A 209 13.05 57.30 22.80
N LYS A 210 12.79 58.60 22.57
CA LYS A 210 11.49 59.23 22.73
C LYS A 210 10.47 58.55 21.82
N GLU A 211 9.33 58.18 22.42
CA GLU A 211 8.16 57.64 21.73
C GLU A 211 7.64 58.62 20.66
N PRO A 212 7.31 58.15 19.46
CA PRO A 212 6.49 58.93 18.53
C PRO A 212 5.01 58.69 18.80
N VAL A 213 4.32 59.81 19.01
CA VAL A 213 2.87 59.98 19.15
C VAL A 213 2.14 59.41 17.95
N VAL A 214 1.20 58.52 18.21
CA VAL A 214 0.26 57.95 17.21
C VAL A 214 -0.90 58.92 17.00
N PRO A 215 -1.25 59.34 15.78
CA PRO A 215 -2.50 60.05 15.53
C PRO A 215 -3.68 59.08 15.41
N GLU A 216 -4.74 59.34 16.15
CA GLU A 216 -6.05 58.71 16.02
C GLU A 216 -6.65 58.94 14.62
N GLU A 217 -6.97 57.88 13.93
CA GLU A 217 -7.86 57.94 12.76
C GLU A 217 -9.27 57.42 13.09
N LYS A 218 -10.21 58.31 12.76
CA LYS A 218 -11.63 58.24 13.04
C LYS A 218 -12.34 57.13 12.26
N ASN A 219 -13.21 56.44 12.94
CA ASN A 219 -14.30 55.64 12.48
C ASN A 219 -15.13 56.31 11.36
N GLY A 220 -15.27 55.62 10.26
CA GLY A 220 -16.26 55.91 9.22
C GLY A 220 -17.01 54.62 8.83
N GLY A 221 -18.17 54.43 9.44
CA GLY A 221 -19.06 53.32 9.12
C GLY A 221 -19.67 53.37 7.73
N ARG A 222 -19.83 52.22 7.10
CA ARG A 222 -20.78 52.00 6.01
C ARG A 222 -21.53 50.68 6.15
N GLN A 223 -22.83 50.80 6.33
CA GLN A 223 -23.80 49.73 6.33
C GLN A 223 -23.97 49.09 4.94
N PRO A 224 -24.35 47.82 4.85
CA PRO A 224 -24.63 47.15 3.59
C PRO A 224 -26.10 47.40 3.12
N LYS A 225 -26.27 47.72 1.84
CA LYS A 225 -27.57 47.71 1.17
C LYS A 225 -27.87 46.30 0.64
N LYS A 226 -29.06 45.81 1.03
CA LYS A 226 -29.79 44.72 0.38
C LYS A 226 -30.20 45.11 -1.05
N LYS A 227 -29.97 44.20 -1.96
CA LYS A 227 -30.97 43.78 -2.98
C LYS A 227 -30.72 42.33 -3.36
#